data_9e651452e5b11a68bd38adf66031d063
#
_entry.id   9e651452e5b11a68bd38adf66031d063
#
_cell.length_a   1.000
_cell.length_b   1.000
_cell.length_c   1.000
_cell.angle_alpha   90.00
_cell.angle_beta   90.00
_cell.angle_gamma   90.00
#
_symmetry.space_group_name_H-M   'P 1'
#
loop_
_entity.id
_entity.type
_entity.pdbx_description
1 polymer ?
#
loop_
_entity_poly.entity_id
_entity_poly.type
_entity_poly.pdbx_seq_one_letter_code
_entity_poly.pdbx_strand_id
1 'polypeptide(L)'
;MEENKLNTVEQPRDRVVLVGLSSPVLKADSADEESMDELAALVETAGAVSVATVLQNLPSPNPRSFIGEGKVAEIKELIGSTEATMAIFDNDLSPSQMRVLTEDLGVQVLDRSGLILDIFAQRAKTKEGRLQVELAQYQYLLPRLIGMWTHLERQAGTSGKGPIGSKGPGETQLETDRRHIRRKIQKLQAELEDVRKIRRTQRRRREKNALPVVALVGYTNAGKSTLLNCLTGSDIPANDRLFDTLDTTTRRWRIDAAQEVLLSDTVGFIRKLPTHLVEAFKATLEELTYADVLLHVIDLSNPEWEAQAEVVDRLIDQLGAAHTPCIRVFNKCDAYLGILPHGENIVCISARSGEGAAELTECVRAILGRADHHVTLLLPYAQGALLETLHRDCAVLHTDYRDDGIALEVIIHPEQWTRFERFVIAGEEG
;
A
#
# COMPACT_ATOMS: atom_id res chain seq x y z
N MET A 1 -32.89 -0.02 38.80
CA MET A 1 -31.73 -0.43 38.03
C MET A 1 -31.48 0.70 37.03
N GLU A 2 -30.64 1.63 37.43
CA GLU A 2 -30.24 2.76 36.58
C GLU A 2 -29.10 2.29 35.65
N GLU A 3 -29.38 2.31 34.35
CA GLU A 3 -28.37 2.07 33.32
C GLU A 3 -27.36 3.22 33.36
N ASN A 4 -26.15 2.87 33.74
CA ASN A 4 -24.99 3.73 33.75
C ASN A 4 -24.59 4.07 32.28
N LYS A 5 -25.18 5.13 31.71
CA LYS A 5 -24.73 5.73 30.45
C LYS A 5 -23.36 6.33 30.71
N LEU A 6 -22.32 5.56 30.41
CA LEU A 6 -20.96 6.08 30.23
C LEU A 6 -21.04 7.18 29.15
N ASN A 7 -21.01 8.43 29.57
CA ASN A 7 -20.76 9.57 28.71
C ASN A 7 -19.37 9.38 28.11
N THR A 8 -19.27 8.84 26.90
CA THR A 8 -18.09 8.98 26.05
C THR A 8 -17.96 10.49 25.78
N VAL A 9 -17.08 11.14 26.53
CA VAL A 9 -16.60 12.49 26.19
C VAL A 9 -15.92 12.36 24.85
N GLU A 10 -16.59 12.78 23.76
CA GLU A 10 -15.94 12.90 22.46
C GLU A 10 -14.77 13.87 22.66
N GLN A 11 -13.56 13.37 22.50
CA GLN A 11 -12.38 14.24 22.49
C GLN A 11 -12.56 15.24 21.34
N PRO A 12 -12.32 16.54 21.58
CA PRO A 12 -12.45 17.54 20.53
C PRO A 12 -11.53 17.14 19.37
N ARG A 13 -12.10 17.01 18.16
CA ARG A 13 -11.34 16.69 16.96
C ARG A 13 -10.39 17.83 16.64
N ASP A 14 -9.18 17.51 16.24
CA ASP A 14 -8.23 18.49 15.76
C ASP A 14 -8.80 19.25 14.56
N ARG A 15 -8.65 20.58 14.57
CA ARG A 15 -9.09 21.49 13.52
C ARG A 15 -7.88 21.90 12.69
N VAL A 16 -7.90 21.62 11.41
CA VAL A 16 -6.72 21.68 10.56
C VAL A 16 -6.89 22.69 9.43
N VAL A 17 -5.89 23.55 9.24
CA VAL A 17 -5.74 24.35 8.03
C VAL A 17 -4.84 23.59 7.05
N LEU A 18 -5.35 23.34 5.84
CA LEU A 18 -4.61 22.71 4.76
C LEU A 18 -3.86 23.74 3.94
N VAL A 19 -2.60 23.46 3.64
CA VAL A 19 -1.73 24.38 2.90
C VAL A 19 -1.03 23.63 1.75
N GLY A 20 -1.15 24.16 0.55
CA GLY A 20 -0.46 23.64 -0.63
C GLY A 20 0.33 24.71 -1.36
N LEU A 21 1.47 24.32 -1.94
CA LEU A 21 2.26 25.14 -2.83
C LEU A 21 2.30 24.53 -4.23
N SER A 22 1.76 25.26 -5.20
CA SER A 22 1.90 24.95 -6.62
C SER A 22 3.14 25.62 -7.18
N SER A 23 4.05 24.86 -7.80
CA SER A 23 5.27 25.39 -8.38
C SER A 23 5.79 24.48 -9.48
N PRO A 24 6.20 25.02 -10.65
CA PRO A 24 6.79 24.22 -11.73
C PRO A 24 8.05 23.48 -11.33
N VAL A 25 8.80 23.99 -10.36
CA VAL A 25 10.03 23.38 -9.85
C VAL A 25 9.76 22.11 -9.06
N LEU A 26 8.62 22.01 -8.41
CA LEU A 26 8.23 20.85 -7.57
C LEU A 26 7.80 19.64 -8.40
N LYS A 27 7.46 19.83 -9.68
CA LYS A 27 7.03 18.75 -10.60
C LYS A 27 5.91 17.89 -9.95
N ALA A 28 6.20 16.61 -9.72
CA ALA A 28 5.25 15.66 -9.14
C ALA A 28 4.85 15.98 -7.68
N ASP A 29 5.66 16.78 -6.95
CA ASP A 29 5.34 17.24 -5.59
C ASP A 29 4.58 18.59 -5.57
N SER A 30 4.29 19.16 -6.76
CA SER A 30 3.45 20.38 -6.86
C SER A 30 2.04 20.11 -6.33
N ALA A 31 1.50 21.03 -5.53
CA ALA A 31 0.12 20.96 -5.08
C ALA A 31 -0.82 21.49 -6.17
N ASP A 32 -1.96 20.84 -6.32
CA ASP A 32 -3.08 21.21 -7.15
C ASP A 32 -4.40 21.04 -6.35
N GLU A 33 -5.53 21.41 -6.93
CA GLU A 33 -6.82 21.31 -6.25
C GLU A 33 -7.12 19.85 -5.84
N GLU A 34 -6.84 18.91 -6.72
CA GLU A 34 -7.05 17.48 -6.44
C GLU A 34 -6.17 16.95 -5.31
N SER A 35 -4.89 17.35 -5.26
CA SER A 35 -4.01 16.94 -4.17
C SER A 35 -4.45 17.54 -2.83
N MET A 36 -5.08 18.72 -2.85
CA MET A 36 -5.66 19.34 -1.67
C MET A 36 -6.95 18.64 -1.21
N ASP A 37 -7.80 18.18 -2.13
CA ASP A 37 -8.98 17.37 -1.82
C ASP A 37 -8.57 16.00 -1.26
N GLU A 38 -7.56 15.38 -1.82
CA GLU A 38 -6.98 14.14 -1.30
C GLU A 38 -6.37 14.33 0.09
N LEU A 39 -5.68 15.47 0.34
CA LEU A 39 -5.16 15.82 1.66
C LEU A 39 -6.30 16.01 2.67
N ALA A 40 -7.42 16.62 2.28
CA ALA A 40 -8.60 16.74 3.12
C ALA A 40 -9.18 15.38 3.52
N ALA A 41 -9.26 14.44 2.57
CA ALA A 41 -9.69 13.06 2.84
C ALA A 41 -8.71 12.29 3.76
N LEU A 42 -7.40 12.57 3.66
CA LEU A 42 -6.40 12.03 4.59
C LEU A 42 -6.61 12.56 6.01
N VAL A 43 -6.86 13.86 6.16
CA VAL A 43 -7.15 14.51 7.46
C VAL A 43 -8.40 13.90 8.11
N GLU A 44 -9.46 13.70 7.33
CA GLU A 44 -10.67 13.04 7.81
C GLU A 44 -10.40 11.58 8.24
N THR A 45 -9.58 10.87 7.46
CA THR A 45 -9.17 9.49 7.78
C THR A 45 -8.36 9.42 9.09
N ALA A 46 -7.56 10.45 9.38
CA ALA A 46 -6.84 10.59 10.65
C ALA A 46 -7.75 10.97 11.83
N GLY A 47 -9.03 11.31 11.58
CA GLY A 47 -10.01 11.69 12.60
C GLY A 47 -10.06 13.19 12.90
N ALA A 48 -9.34 14.01 12.15
CA ALA A 48 -9.35 15.47 12.26
C ALA A 48 -10.37 16.11 11.28
N VAL A 49 -10.55 17.42 11.36
CA VAL A 49 -11.48 18.18 10.51
C VAL A 49 -10.72 19.29 9.80
N SER A 50 -10.80 19.33 8.48
CA SER A 50 -10.31 20.44 7.67
C SER A 50 -11.25 21.65 7.82
N VAL A 51 -10.72 22.79 8.26
CA VAL A 51 -11.49 24.03 8.50
C VAL A 51 -11.21 25.11 7.46
N ALA A 52 -10.08 25.04 6.78
CA ALA A 52 -9.73 25.92 5.68
C ALA A 52 -8.68 25.28 4.77
N THR A 53 -8.71 25.64 3.50
CA THR A 53 -7.75 25.20 2.48
C THR A 53 -7.11 26.42 1.82
N VAL A 54 -5.79 26.44 1.75
CA VAL A 54 -4.99 27.52 1.16
C VAL A 54 -4.04 26.95 0.13
N LEU A 55 -4.19 27.34 -1.12
CA LEU A 55 -3.28 26.99 -2.22
C LEU A 55 -2.55 28.27 -2.67
N GLN A 56 -1.22 28.22 -2.74
CA GLN A 56 -0.39 29.30 -3.23
C GLN A 56 0.35 28.90 -4.49
N ASN A 57 0.42 29.78 -5.47
CA ASN A 57 1.23 29.62 -6.67
C ASN A 57 2.49 30.46 -6.56
N LEU A 58 3.66 29.82 -6.63
CA LEU A 58 4.98 30.49 -6.67
C LEU A 58 5.87 29.87 -7.76
N PRO A 59 6.76 30.66 -8.37
CA PRO A 59 7.75 30.11 -9.33
C PRO A 59 8.68 29.09 -8.68
N SER A 60 9.00 29.28 -7.40
CA SER A 60 9.84 28.37 -6.60
C SER A 60 9.48 28.49 -5.12
N PRO A 61 9.67 27.41 -4.33
CA PRO A 61 9.47 27.45 -2.88
C PRO A 61 10.39 28.46 -2.20
N ASN A 62 9.88 29.11 -1.15
CA ASN A 62 10.72 29.97 -0.31
C ASN A 62 11.69 29.07 0.50
N PRO A 63 13.01 29.32 0.46
CA PRO A 63 13.98 28.50 1.19
C PRO A 63 13.76 28.45 2.71
N ARG A 64 13.20 29.54 3.30
CA ARG A 64 13.00 29.66 4.75
C ARG A 64 11.67 29.06 5.19
N SER A 65 10.56 29.52 4.59
CA SER A 65 9.19 29.24 5.04
C SER A 65 8.38 28.38 4.06
N PHE A 66 9.02 27.86 2.99
CA PHE A 66 8.39 27.13 1.90
C PHE A 66 7.39 27.95 1.08
N ILE A 67 6.48 28.66 1.73
CA ILE A 67 5.49 29.60 1.16
C ILE A 67 5.95 31.05 1.35
N GLY A 68 5.30 32.00 0.67
CA GLY A 68 5.60 33.41 0.79
C GLY A 68 5.27 33.99 2.18
N GLU A 69 6.02 34.97 2.67
CA GLU A 69 5.82 35.58 4.00
C GLU A 69 4.42 36.17 4.18
N GLY A 70 3.86 36.83 3.15
CA GLY A 70 2.49 37.32 3.18
C GLY A 70 1.46 36.21 3.34
N LYS A 71 1.72 35.05 2.74
CA LYS A 71 0.85 33.87 2.88
C LYS A 71 0.95 33.26 4.28
N VAL A 72 2.13 33.28 4.92
CA VAL A 72 2.28 32.87 6.32
C VAL A 72 1.43 33.75 7.24
N ALA A 73 1.41 35.07 7.02
CA ALA A 73 0.58 35.98 7.80
C ALA A 73 -0.93 35.69 7.62
N GLU A 74 -1.37 35.48 6.39
CA GLU A 74 -2.76 35.10 6.05
C GLU A 74 -3.17 33.80 6.74
N ILE A 75 -2.32 32.76 6.68
CA ILE A 75 -2.60 31.47 7.35
C ILE A 75 -2.67 31.64 8.86
N LYS A 76 -1.82 32.49 9.45
CA LYS A 76 -1.86 32.78 10.89
C LYS A 76 -3.19 33.43 11.31
N GLU A 77 -3.71 34.36 10.50
CA GLU A 77 -5.02 34.98 10.74
C GLU A 77 -6.16 33.94 10.61
N LEU A 78 -6.07 33.06 9.60
CA LEU A 78 -7.03 31.96 9.41
C LEU A 78 -7.01 31.00 10.61
N ILE A 79 -5.84 30.62 11.12
CA ILE A 79 -5.70 29.78 12.32
C ILE A 79 -6.41 30.45 13.51
N GLY A 80 -6.18 31.75 13.71
CA GLY A 80 -6.85 32.50 14.81
C GLY A 80 -8.37 32.59 14.67
N SER A 81 -8.87 32.84 13.45
CA SER A 81 -10.30 32.98 13.19
C SER A 81 -11.07 31.67 13.19
N THR A 82 -10.40 30.57 12.78
CA THR A 82 -11.00 29.23 12.73
C THR A 82 -10.72 28.37 13.96
N GLU A 83 -9.97 28.89 14.93
CA GLU A 83 -9.51 28.14 16.12
C GLU A 83 -8.82 26.81 15.71
N ALA A 84 -8.04 26.85 14.63
CA ALA A 84 -7.33 25.67 14.17
C ALA A 84 -6.19 25.32 15.13
N THR A 85 -6.03 24.02 15.41
CA THR A 85 -5.00 23.49 16.31
C THR A 85 -3.73 23.08 15.57
N MET A 86 -3.82 22.95 14.24
CA MET A 86 -2.74 22.41 13.41
C MET A 86 -2.79 22.97 11.98
N ALA A 87 -1.64 23.03 11.32
CA ALA A 87 -1.53 23.27 9.88
C ALA A 87 -0.85 22.07 9.20
N ILE A 88 -1.43 21.59 8.10
CA ILE A 88 -0.87 20.45 7.35
C ILE A 88 -0.58 20.88 5.92
N PHE A 89 0.67 20.62 5.51
CA PHE A 89 1.18 20.94 4.18
C PHE A 89 1.08 19.72 3.26
N ASP A 90 0.57 19.93 2.05
CA ASP A 90 0.48 18.89 1.02
C ASP A 90 1.86 18.47 0.46
N ASN A 91 2.82 19.39 0.51
CA ASN A 91 4.18 19.18 0.06
C ASN A 91 5.08 18.73 1.21
N ASP A 92 6.16 18.01 0.88
CA ASP A 92 7.17 17.65 1.87
C ASP A 92 7.95 18.89 2.33
N LEU A 93 8.09 19.05 3.65
CA LEU A 93 8.83 20.14 4.27
C LEU A 93 10.19 19.69 4.77
N SER A 94 11.21 20.51 4.54
CA SER A 94 12.49 20.31 5.22
C SER A 94 12.34 20.54 6.74
N PRO A 95 13.19 19.92 7.56
CA PRO A 95 13.15 20.11 9.01
C PRO A 95 13.26 21.58 9.45
N SER A 96 14.02 22.39 8.71
CA SER A 96 14.17 23.82 8.97
C SER A 96 12.91 24.62 8.65
N GLN A 97 12.27 24.32 7.52
CA GLN A 97 11.00 24.96 7.14
C GLN A 97 9.89 24.63 8.11
N MET A 98 9.74 23.34 8.47
CA MET A 98 8.74 22.90 9.45
C MET A 98 8.89 23.63 10.78
N ARG A 99 10.12 23.79 11.28
CA ARG A 99 10.41 24.55 12.50
C ARG A 99 10.00 26.01 12.39
N VAL A 100 10.44 26.67 11.31
CA VAL A 100 10.13 28.11 11.10
C VAL A 100 8.63 28.33 11.01
N LEU A 101 7.91 27.47 10.26
CA LEU A 101 6.47 27.54 10.14
C LEU A 101 5.76 27.30 11.48
N THR A 102 6.23 26.35 12.29
CA THR A 102 5.68 26.13 13.64
C THR A 102 5.86 27.35 14.54
N GLU A 103 7.05 27.99 14.48
CA GLU A 103 7.34 29.23 15.23
C GLU A 103 6.46 30.41 14.74
N ASP A 104 6.35 30.60 13.42
CA ASP A 104 5.68 31.74 12.82
C ASP A 104 4.12 31.61 12.93
N LEU A 105 3.56 30.41 12.75
CA LEU A 105 2.12 30.14 12.83
C LEU A 105 1.63 29.96 14.27
N GLY A 106 2.48 29.50 15.18
CA GLY A 106 2.13 29.26 16.59
C GLY A 106 1.30 27.99 16.85
N VAL A 107 1.18 27.12 15.86
CA VAL A 107 0.50 25.83 15.96
C VAL A 107 1.42 24.72 15.46
N GLN A 108 1.06 23.46 15.74
CA GLN A 108 1.79 22.31 15.19
C GLN A 108 1.70 22.30 13.66
N VAL A 109 2.83 22.06 13.00
CA VAL A 109 2.91 21.92 11.55
C VAL A 109 3.31 20.49 11.22
N LEU A 110 2.57 19.86 10.31
CA LEU A 110 2.90 18.58 9.70
C LEU A 110 2.99 18.74 8.19
N ASP A 111 3.69 17.83 7.55
CA ASP A 111 3.61 17.63 6.11
C ASP A 111 2.78 16.38 5.78
N ARG A 112 2.47 16.18 4.50
CA ARG A 112 1.72 15.02 4.01
C ARG A 112 2.35 13.71 4.46
N SER A 113 3.67 13.62 4.45
CA SER A 113 4.43 12.45 4.89
C SER A 113 4.18 12.11 6.35
N GLY A 114 4.18 13.11 7.23
CA GLY A 114 3.88 12.97 8.66
C GLY A 114 2.45 12.49 8.89
N LEU A 115 1.47 13.07 8.19
CA LEU A 115 0.06 12.68 8.28
C LEU A 115 -0.16 11.21 7.85
N ILE A 116 0.43 10.79 6.72
CA ILE A 116 0.32 9.40 6.26
C ILE A 116 0.93 8.43 7.28
N LEU A 117 2.07 8.80 7.90
CA LEU A 117 2.69 8.00 8.96
C LEU A 117 1.78 7.85 10.19
N ASP A 118 1.06 8.89 10.57
CA ASP A 118 0.12 8.85 11.70
C ASP A 118 -1.10 7.96 11.38
N ILE A 119 -1.64 8.04 10.16
CA ILE A 119 -2.71 7.15 9.70
C ILE A 119 -2.22 5.70 9.75
N PHE A 120 -1.01 5.42 9.27
CA PHE A 120 -0.45 4.08 9.27
C PHE A 120 -0.20 3.54 10.68
N ALA A 121 0.23 4.40 11.62
CA ALA A 121 0.42 4.02 13.02
C ALA A 121 -0.90 3.58 13.68
N GLN A 122 -2.00 4.23 13.32
CA GLN A 122 -3.33 3.86 13.82
C GLN A 122 -3.87 2.56 13.18
N ARG A 123 -3.46 2.25 11.94
CA ARG A 123 -3.98 1.11 11.16
C ARG A 123 -3.17 -0.18 11.31
N ALA A 124 -1.88 -0.10 11.64
CA ALA A 124 -1.00 -1.26 11.77
C ALA A 124 -1.47 -2.20 12.89
N LYS A 125 -1.99 -3.36 12.52
CA LYS A 125 -2.48 -4.39 13.45
C LYS A 125 -1.46 -5.52 13.64
N THR A 126 -0.77 -5.92 12.57
CA THR A 126 0.22 -6.99 12.61
C THR A 126 1.52 -6.53 13.30
N LYS A 127 2.27 -7.49 13.84
CA LYS A 127 3.60 -7.20 14.39
C LYS A 127 4.52 -6.59 13.33
N GLU A 128 4.46 -7.11 12.12
CA GLU A 128 5.28 -6.62 11.00
C GLU A 128 4.91 -5.21 10.58
N GLY A 129 3.61 -4.95 10.34
CA GLY A 129 3.12 -3.61 10.01
C GLY A 129 3.52 -2.56 11.06
N ARG A 130 3.41 -2.90 12.35
CA ARG A 130 3.85 -2.01 13.45
C ARG A 130 5.34 -1.73 13.40
N LEU A 131 6.19 -2.75 13.17
CA LEU A 131 7.64 -2.59 13.06
C LEU A 131 8.01 -1.72 11.84
N GLN A 132 7.32 -1.90 10.72
CA GLN A 132 7.52 -1.11 9.50
C GLN A 132 7.16 0.36 9.71
N VAL A 133 5.99 0.62 10.29
CA VAL A 133 5.54 1.99 10.60
C VAL A 133 6.47 2.65 11.62
N GLU A 134 6.83 1.95 12.70
CA GLU A 134 7.74 2.47 13.73
C GLU A 134 9.11 2.81 13.11
N LEU A 135 9.63 1.96 12.24
CA LEU A 135 10.86 2.23 11.50
C LEU A 135 10.75 3.50 10.64
N ALA A 136 9.68 3.61 9.85
CA ALA A 136 9.45 4.78 9.00
C ALA A 136 9.28 6.07 9.83
N GLN A 137 8.58 6.02 10.96
CA GLN A 137 8.45 7.15 11.88
C GLN A 137 9.81 7.60 12.43
N TYR A 138 10.68 6.68 12.87
CA TYR A 138 12.01 7.05 13.34
C TYR A 138 12.91 7.59 12.22
N GLN A 139 12.78 7.08 11.01
CA GLN A 139 13.50 7.61 9.84
C GLN A 139 13.03 9.03 9.48
N TYR A 140 11.73 9.29 9.56
CA TYR A 140 11.13 10.59 9.36
C TYR A 140 11.53 11.59 10.46
N LEU A 141 11.55 11.18 11.73
CA LEU A 141 11.86 12.00 12.88
C LEU A 141 13.36 12.33 13.00
N LEU A 142 14.25 11.39 12.65
CA LEU A 142 15.69 11.52 12.86
C LEU A 142 16.30 12.83 12.30
N PRO A 143 16.02 13.26 11.06
CA PRO A 143 16.50 14.55 10.55
C PRO A 143 15.81 15.74 11.21
N ARG A 144 14.59 15.59 11.72
CA ARG A 144 13.75 16.66 12.31
C ARG A 144 14.09 16.97 13.77
N LEU A 145 14.75 16.07 14.46
CA LEU A 145 15.20 16.27 15.85
C LEU A 145 16.08 17.50 16.04
N ILE A 146 16.93 17.82 15.07
CA ILE A 146 17.80 18.99 15.14
C ILE A 146 17.00 20.29 15.28
N GLY A 147 15.84 20.36 14.66
CA GLY A 147 14.96 21.54 14.70
C GLY A 147 14.17 21.70 16.01
N MET A 148 13.83 20.60 16.67
CA MET A 148 12.97 20.63 17.87
C MET A 148 13.75 21.06 19.13
N TRP A 149 15.02 20.73 19.24
CA TRP A 149 15.83 20.99 20.45
C TRP A 149 16.28 22.44 20.62
N THR A 150 16.52 23.18 19.55
CA THR A 150 16.89 24.60 19.62
C THR A 150 15.78 25.47 20.26
N HIS A 151 14.55 24.99 20.28
CA HIS A 151 13.42 25.67 20.94
C HIS A 151 13.43 25.49 22.47
N LEU A 152 13.76 24.29 22.93
CA LEU A 152 13.88 23.99 24.38
C LEU A 152 15.05 24.70 25.03
N GLU A 153 16.17 24.89 24.31
CA GLU A 153 17.31 25.65 24.83
C GLU A 153 17.01 27.14 25.01
N ARG A 154 16.21 27.74 24.11
CA ARG A 154 15.75 29.13 24.27
C ARG A 154 14.76 29.33 25.42
N GLN A 155 13.90 28.31 25.68
CA GLN A 155 12.95 28.33 26.79
C GLN A 155 13.62 28.05 28.16
N ALA A 156 14.69 27.25 28.16
CA ALA A 156 15.45 26.94 29.36
C ALA A 156 16.37 28.11 29.81
N GLY A 157 16.26 29.23 29.16
CA GLY A 157 16.71 30.55 29.52
C GLY A 157 17.99 30.68 30.32
N THR A 158 18.96 31.38 29.76
CA THR A 158 19.80 32.36 30.47
C THR A 158 20.40 31.93 31.80
N SER A 159 21.54 31.35 31.76
CA SER A 159 22.61 31.71 32.68
C SER A 159 23.77 30.74 32.57
N GLY A 160 24.82 31.15 32.03
CA GLY A 160 26.05 30.40 32.17
C GLY A 160 27.12 30.85 31.18
N LYS A 161 27.86 31.84 31.54
CA LYS A 161 29.19 32.10 30.98
C LYS A 161 30.03 30.83 31.21
N GLY A 162 29.97 29.89 30.25
CA GLY A 162 30.94 28.79 30.18
C GLY A 162 32.17 29.19 29.39
N PRO A 163 33.35 28.62 29.63
CA PRO A 163 34.56 28.92 28.87
C PRO A 163 34.39 28.56 27.40
N ILE A 164 34.98 29.37 26.52
CA ILE A 164 34.98 29.18 25.06
C ILE A 164 35.49 27.78 24.73
N GLY A 165 34.62 26.92 24.14
CA GLY A 165 34.98 25.55 23.72
C GLY A 165 34.34 24.41 24.49
N SER A 166 33.52 24.65 25.53
CA SER A 166 32.73 23.58 26.15
C SER A 166 31.43 23.35 25.34
N LYS A 167 31.25 22.16 24.80
CA LYS A 167 29.95 21.72 24.25
C LYS A 167 28.91 21.90 25.33
N GLY A 168 27.86 22.72 25.06
CA GLY A 168 26.80 22.96 26.02
C GLY A 168 26.05 21.66 26.34
N PRO A 169 25.40 21.54 27.52
CA PRO A 169 24.64 20.33 27.91
C PRO A 169 23.54 19.94 26.89
N GLY A 170 23.04 20.91 26.12
CA GLY A 170 22.05 20.63 25.05
C GLY A 170 22.61 19.92 23.83
N GLU A 171 23.83 20.22 23.37
CA GLU A 171 24.48 19.50 22.26
C GLU A 171 24.77 18.05 22.62
N THR A 172 25.12 17.74 23.86
CA THR A 172 25.35 16.36 24.32
C THR A 172 24.06 15.57 24.41
N GLN A 173 22.96 16.22 24.79
CA GLN A 173 21.66 15.58 24.89
C GLN A 173 21.07 15.26 23.51
N LEU A 174 21.12 16.22 22.57
CA LEU A 174 20.74 16.00 21.18
C LEU A 174 21.52 14.85 20.52
N GLU A 175 22.83 14.79 20.74
CA GLU A 175 23.67 13.74 20.20
C GLU A 175 23.33 12.37 20.84
N THR A 176 22.99 12.36 22.12
CA THR A 176 22.54 11.15 22.83
C THR A 176 21.21 10.65 22.27
N ASP A 177 20.25 11.56 22.04
CA ASP A 177 18.93 11.20 21.49
C ASP A 177 19.05 10.69 20.04
N ARG A 178 19.86 11.36 19.22
CA ARG A 178 20.17 10.88 17.87
C ARG A 178 20.80 9.48 17.88
N ARG A 179 21.71 9.22 18.82
CA ARG A 179 22.34 7.91 18.99
C ARG A 179 21.31 6.88 19.44
N HIS A 180 20.41 7.26 20.33
CA HIS A 180 19.31 6.39 20.78
C HIS A 180 18.40 6.01 19.62
N ILE A 181 17.93 6.99 18.82
CA ILE A 181 17.07 6.73 17.66
C ILE A 181 17.79 5.90 16.60
N ARG A 182 19.06 6.16 16.28
CA ARG A 182 19.82 5.32 15.35
C ARG A 182 19.93 3.88 15.82
N ARG A 183 20.14 3.64 17.11
CA ARG A 183 20.14 2.29 17.68
C ARG A 183 18.76 1.63 17.56
N LYS A 184 17.70 2.40 17.78
CA LYS A 184 16.33 1.90 17.62
C LYS A 184 16.04 1.52 16.17
N ILE A 185 16.44 2.35 15.19
CA ILE A 185 16.34 2.06 13.76
C ILE A 185 17.08 0.75 13.44
N GLN A 186 18.32 0.58 13.88
CA GLN A 186 19.08 -0.65 13.64
C GLN A 186 18.41 -1.88 14.25
N LYS A 187 17.86 -1.75 15.46
CA LYS A 187 17.14 -2.84 16.12
C LYS A 187 15.89 -3.23 15.32
N LEU A 188 15.08 -2.26 14.91
CA LEU A 188 13.86 -2.49 14.12
C LEU A 188 14.18 -3.12 12.76
N GLN A 189 15.26 -2.69 12.09
CA GLN A 189 15.72 -3.31 10.84
C GLN A 189 16.11 -4.77 11.04
N ALA A 190 16.80 -5.12 12.13
CA ALA A 190 17.15 -6.49 12.45
C ALA A 190 15.91 -7.34 12.74
N GLU A 191 14.94 -6.82 13.51
CA GLU A 191 13.69 -7.52 13.80
C GLU A 191 12.86 -7.76 12.52
N LEU A 192 12.80 -6.79 11.60
CA LEU A 192 12.14 -6.95 10.30
C LEU A 192 12.83 -8.00 9.42
N GLU A 193 14.17 -8.06 9.44
CA GLU A 193 14.89 -9.09 8.69
C GLU A 193 14.57 -10.51 9.21
N ASP A 194 14.40 -10.67 10.52
CA ASP A 194 14.00 -11.96 11.09
C ASP A 194 12.56 -12.34 10.69
N VAL A 195 11.64 -11.38 10.64
CA VAL A 195 10.27 -11.59 10.12
C VAL A 195 10.32 -12.01 8.65
N ARG A 196 11.16 -11.38 7.82
CA ARG A 196 11.37 -11.73 6.40
C ARG A 196 11.87 -13.18 6.24
N LYS A 197 12.80 -13.64 7.08
CA LYS A 197 13.30 -15.03 7.06
C LYS A 197 12.17 -16.02 7.35
N ILE A 198 11.34 -15.73 8.34
CA ILE A 198 10.18 -16.57 8.69
C ILE A 198 9.20 -16.62 7.51
N ARG A 199 8.88 -15.47 6.88
CA ARG A 199 8.02 -15.43 5.68
C ARG A 199 8.59 -16.25 4.53
N ARG A 200 9.90 -16.14 4.22
CA ARG A 200 10.55 -16.95 3.18
C ARG A 200 10.39 -18.46 3.45
N THR A 201 10.50 -18.85 4.70
CA THR A 201 10.33 -20.28 5.09
C THR A 201 8.88 -20.73 4.94
N GLN A 202 7.91 -19.88 5.34
CA GLN A 202 6.47 -20.17 5.16
C GLN A 202 6.10 -20.21 3.67
N ARG A 203 6.68 -19.31 2.85
CA ARG A 203 6.48 -19.26 1.40
C ARG A 203 6.95 -20.56 0.73
N ARG A 204 8.18 -21.01 1.00
CA ARG A 204 8.68 -22.30 0.48
C ARG A 204 7.80 -23.50 0.84
N ARG A 205 7.03 -23.42 1.94
CA ARG A 205 6.03 -24.42 2.28
C ARG A 205 4.73 -24.26 1.48
N ARG A 206 4.35 -23.01 1.11
CA ARG A 206 3.19 -22.74 0.25
C ARG A 206 3.46 -23.11 -1.20
N GLU A 207 4.66 -22.85 -1.70
CA GLU A 207 5.13 -23.30 -3.04
C GLU A 207 5.01 -24.82 -3.21
N LYS A 208 5.14 -25.59 -2.12
CA LYS A 208 4.87 -27.03 -2.14
C LYS A 208 3.38 -27.41 -2.22
N ASN A 209 2.48 -26.48 -1.93
CA ASN A 209 1.03 -26.71 -1.96
C ASN A 209 0.36 -26.16 -3.23
N ALA A 210 1.16 -25.71 -4.22
CA ALA A 210 0.74 -25.39 -5.59
C ALA A 210 -0.54 -24.53 -5.75
N LEU A 211 -0.81 -23.57 -4.83
CA LEU A 211 -1.92 -22.65 -5.00
C LEU A 211 -1.44 -21.34 -5.62
N PRO A 212 -1.89 -20.98 -6.84
CA PRO A 212 -1.55 -19.71 -7.47
C PRO A 212 -1.95 -18.52 -6.60
N VAL A 213 -1.17 -17.44 -6.69
CA VAL A 213 -1.40 -16.21 -5.95
C VAL A 213 -1.86 -15.11 -6.88
N VAL A 214 -3.04 -14.56 -6.62
CA VAL A 214 -3.59 -13.38 -7.29
C VAL A 214 -3.51 -12.20 -6.33
N ALA A 215 -2.85 -11.12 -6.73
CA ALA A 215 -2.69 -9.94 -5.87
C ALA A 215 -3.51 -8.76 -6.38
N LEU A 216 -4.29 -8.14 -5.48
CA LEU A 216 -5.01 -6.90 -5.73
C LEU A 216 -4.06 -5.71 -5.56
N VAL A 217 -3.94 -4.90 -6.58
CA VAL A 217 -3.20 -3.64 -6.56
C VAL A 217 -4.10 -2.51 -7.01
N GLY A 218 -3.84 -1.30 -6.60
CA GLY A 218 -4.65 -0.16 -7.02
C GLY A 218 -4.58 0.99 -6.03
N TYR A 219 -5.14 2.11 -6.44
CA TYR A 219 -5.16 3.32 -5.64
C TYR A 219 -5.95 3.13 -4.34
N THR A 220 -5.71 3.99 -3.34
CA THR A 220 -6.54 4.00 -2.11
C THR A 220 -7.98 4.23 -2.49
N ASN A 221 -8.89 3.53 -1.80
CA ASN A 221 -10.33 3.62 -2.02
C ASN A 221 -10.83 3.17 -3.41
N ALA A 222 -10.01 2.50 -4.24
CA ALA A 222 -10.46 1.92 -5.51
C ALA A 222 -11.40 0.71 -5.35
N GLY A 223 -11.62 0.25 -4.12
CA GLY A 223 -12.53 -0.86 -3.80
C GLY A 223 -11.88 -2.24 -3.77
N LYS A 224 -10.56 -2.33 -3.53
CA LYS A 224 -9.81 -3.60 -3.44
C LYS A 224 -10.38 -4.56 -2.40
N SER A 225 -10.59 -4.10 -1.17
CA SER A 225 -11.12 -4.92 -0.08
C SER A 225 -12.59 -5.31 -0.32
N THR A 226 -13.37 -4.44 -0.95
CA THR A 226 -14.74 -4.75 -1.39
C THR A 226 -14.72 -5.84 -2.44
N LEU A 227 -13.81 -5.77 -3.41
CA LEU A 227 -13.64 -6.78 -4.44
C LEU A 227 -13.19 -8.13 -3.84
N LEU A 228 -12.26 -8.11 -2.89
CA LEU A 228 -11.85 -9.31 -2.17
C LEU A 228 -13.05 -9.96 -1.48
N ASN A 229 -13.88 -9.19 -0.78
CA ASN A 229 -15.10 -9.70 -0.14
C ASN A 229 -16.08 -10.29 -1.17
N CYS A 230 -16.31 -9.59 -2.30
CA CYS A 230 -17.19 -10.03 -3.38
C CYS A 230 -16.76 -11.40 -3.95
N LEU A 231 -15.45 -11.57 -4.23
CA LEU A 231 -14.93 -12.79 -4.86
C LEU A 231 -14.78 -13.96 -3.89
N THR A 232 -14.53 -13.70 -2.61
CA THR A 232 -14.25 -14.75 -1.62
C THR A 232 -15.41 -15.05 -0.68
N GLY A 233 -16.48 -14.24 -0.71
CA GLY A 233 -17.57 -14.31 0.25
C GLY A 233 -17.15 -13.96 1.68
N SER A 234 -16.03 -13.25 1.85
CA SER A 234 -15.53 -12.79 3.17
C SER A 234 -16.26 -11.53 3.61
N ASP A 235 -16.24 -11.27 4.92
CA ASP A 235 -16.80 -10.05 5.52
C ASP A 235 -15.67 -9.26 6.22
N ILE A 236 -14.72 -8.77 5.43
CA ILE A 236 -13.65 -7.92 5.93
C ILE A 236 -14.17 -6.48 5.94
N PRO A 237 -13.93 -5.69 7.02
CA PRO A 237 -14.31 -4.29 7.03
C PRO A 237 -13.74 -3.57 5.80
N ALA A 238 -14.61 -2.99 4.99
CA ALA A 238 -14.28 -2.20 3.81
C ALA A 238 -15.02 -0.87 3.93
N ASN A 239 -14.33 0.14 4.48
CA ASN A 239 -14.90 1.45 4.69
C ASN A 239 -14.47 2.39 3.56
N ASP A 240 -15.25 3.44 3.34
CA ASP A 240 -14.94 4.50 2.38
C ASP A 240 -13.94 5.49 3.00
N ARG A 241 -12.71 4.99 3.27
CA ARG A 241 -11.61 5.74 3.86
C ARG A 241 -10.29 5.38 3.19
N LEU A 242 -9.40 6.36 3.08
CA LEU A 242 -8.06 6.13 2.55
C LEU A 242 -7.26 5.23 3.51
N PHE A 243 -6.46 4.31 2.97
CA PHE A 243 -5.63 3.37 3.74
C PHE A 243 -6.39 2.52 4.77
N ASP A 244 -7.60 2.06 4.44
CA ASP A 244 -8.35 1.16 5.33
C ASP A 244 -7.63 -0.18 5.53
N THR A 245 -6.93 -0.67 4.50
CA THR A 245 -6.07 -1.85 4.54
C THR A 245 -4.60 -1.44 4.52
N LEU A 246 -3.87 -1.72 5.61
CA LEU A 246 -2.42 -1.56 5.72
C LEU A 246 -1.70 -2.92 5.75
N ASP A 247 -2.26 -3.87 6.46
CA ASP A 247 -1.74 -5.23 6.55
C ASP A 247 -2.32 -6.09 5.41
N THR A 248 -1.47 -6.84 4.72
CA THR A 248 -1.92 -7.75 3.66
C THR A 248 -2.88 -8.79 4.21
N THR A 249 -4.02 -8.95 3.55
CA THR A 249 -5.01 -9.95 3.89
C THR A 249 -5.14 -10.96 2.76
N THR A 250 -4.83 -12.23 3.01
CA THR A 250 -4.93 -13.29 2.02
C THR A 250 -6.13 -14.17 2.33
N ARG A 251 -6.92 -14.50 1.29
CA ARG A 251 -8.09 -15.39 1.35
C ARG A 251 -8.04 -16.41 0.22
N ARG A 252 -8.68 -17.56 0.42
CA ARG A 252 -8.88 -18.53 -0.66
C ARG A 252 -10.04 -18.05 -1.53
N TRP A 253 -9.80 -18.03 -2.81
CA TRP A 253 -10.81 -17.75 -3.81
C TRP A 253 -10.96 -18.97 -4.69
N ARG A 254 -12.19 -19.50 -4.77
CA ARG A 254 -12.52 -20.64 -5.63
C ARG A 254 -12.91 -20.10 -6.99
N ILE A 255 -12.10 -20.39 -8.00
CA ILE A 255 -12.36 -20.02 -9.39
C ILE A 255 -13.41 -20.97 -9.99
N ASP A 256 -13.25 -22.29 -9.76
CA ASP A 256 -14.20 -23.33 -10.16
C ASP A 256 -14.19 -24.51 -9.18
N ALA A 257 -14.79 -25.65 -9.59
CA ALA A 257 -14.87 -26.84 -8.73
C ALA A 257 -13.52 -27.50 -8.47
N ALA A 258 -12.53 -27.28 -9.35
CA ALA A 258 -11.21 -27.93 -9.32
C ALA A 258 -10.08 -26.96 -8.94
N GLN A 259 -10.26 -25.66 -9.15
CA GLN A 259 -9.19 -24.66 -9.01
C GLN A 259 -9.49 -23.65 -7.90
N GLU A 260 -8.61 -23.59 -6.91
CA GLU A 260 -8.55 -22.56 -5.88
C GLU A 260 -7.28 -21.73 -6.05
N VAL A 261 -7.36 -20.43 -5.74
CA VAL A 261 -6.22 -19.51 -5.70
C VAL A 261 -6.18 -18.77 -4.38
N LEU A 262 -5.05 -18.19 -4.07
CA LEU A 262 -4.89 -17.26 -2.95
C LEU A 262 -5.08 -15.83 -3.46
N LEU A 263 -6.15 -15.17 -3.06
CA LEU A 263 -6.40 -13.76 -3.35
C LEU A 263 -5.84 -12.92 -2.20
N SER A 264 -4.89 -12.02 -2.51
CA SER A 264 -4.22 -11.18 -1.52
C SER A 264 -4.57 -9.70 -1.75
N ASP A 265 -5.15 -9.06 -0.74
CA ASP A 265 -5.34 -7.60 -0.72
C ASP A 265 -4.04 -6.92 -0.24
N THR A 266 -3.67 -5.84 -0.90
CA THR A 266 -2.45 -5.09 -0.58
C THR A 266 -2.76 -3.67 -0.13
N VAL A 267 -1.75 -2.98 0.39
CA VAL A 267 -1.85 -1.57 0.76
C VAL A 267 -2.24 -0.74 -0.46
N GLY A 268 -3.21 0.16 -0.29
CA GLY A 268 -3.58 1.09 -1.35
C GLY A 268 -2.47 2.10 -1.64
N PHE A 269 -2.26 2.39 -2.91
CA PHE A 269 -1.32 3.42 -3.34
C PHE A 269 -1.97 4.81 -3.33
N ILE A 270 -1.15 5.84 -3.21
CA ILE A 270 -1.56 7.24 -3.19
C ILE A 270 -0.51 8.11 -3.89
N ARG A 271 -0.90 9.27 -4.39
CA ARG A 271 0.03 10.28 -4.94
C ARG A 271 0.99 10.75 -3.84
N LYS A 272 2.20 11.12 -4.21
CA LYS A 272 3.25 11.65 -3.31
C LYS A 272 3.53 10.72 -2.10
N LEU A 273 3.52 9.39 -2.35
CA LEU A 273 3.87 8.44 -1.29
C LEU A 273 5.33 8.64 -0.88
N PRO A 274 5.63 8.88 0.41
CA PRO A 274 6.99 9.14 0.86
C PRO A 274 7.93 7.97 0.58
N THR A 275 9.14 8.26 0.07
CA THR A 275 10.13 7.23 -0.29
C THR A 275 10.51 6.33 0.88
N HIS A 276 10.64 6.90 2.08
CA HIS A 276 10.94 6.11 3.29
C HIS A 276 9.81 5.16 3.68
N LEU A 277 8.55 5.49 3.34
CA LEU A 277 7.43 4.58 3.48
C LEU A 277 7.50 3.45 2.45
N VAL A 278 7.76 3.76 1.19
CA VAL A 278 7.95 2.73 0.14
C VAL A 278 9.05 1.75 0.56
N GLU A 279 10.17 2.24 1.07
CA GLU A 279 11.26 1.40 1.57
C GLU A 279 10.84 0.53 2.78
N ALA A 280 10.13 1.12 3.75
CA ALA A 280 9.66 0.39 4.92
C ALA A 280 8.68 -0.73 4.55
N PHE A 281 7.74 -0.46 3.62
CA PHE A 281 6.74 -1.41 3.15
C PHE A 281 7.20 -2.28 1.98
N LYS A 282 8.42 -2.09 1.48
CA LYS A 282 8.96 -2.86 0.36
C LYS A 282 8.79 -4.38 0.56
N ALA A 283 9.01 -4.87 1.77
CA ALA A 283 8.84 -6.29 2.07
C ALA A 283 7.39 -6.78 1.95
N THR A 284 6.42 -5.92 2.27
CA THR A 284 4.99 -6.22 2.11
C THR A 284 4.59 -6.12 0.64
N LEU A 285 5.14 -5.14 -0.07
CA LEU A 285 4.92 -4.94 -1.50
C LEU A 285 5.69 -5.96 -2.37
N GLU A 286 6.78 -6.55 -1.86
CA GLU A 286 7.45 -7.69 -2.51
C GLU A 286 6.51 -8.89 -2.74
N GLU A 287 5.37 -9.00 -2.05
CA GLU A 287 4.36 -10.02 -2.34
C GLU A 287 3.82 -9.89 -3.78
N LEU A 288 3.82 -8.70 -4.36
CA LEU A 288 3.41 -8.45 -5.75
C LEU A 288 4.35 -9.12 -6.76
N THR A 289 5.64 -9.16 -6.46
CA THR A 289 6.65 -9.79 -7.35
C THR A 289 6.55 -11.32 -7.38
N TYR A 290 5.78 -11.89 -6.47
CA TYR A 290 5.55 -13.34 -6.37
C TYR A 290 4.12 -13.73 -6.72
N ALA A 291 3.30 -12.78 -7.13
CA ALA A 291 1.97 -13.06 -7.63
C ALA A 291 2.05 -13.63 -9.05
N ASP A 292 1.19 -14.61 -9.33
CA ASP A 292 1.05 -15.20 -10.67
C ASP A 292 0.20 -14.29 -11.56
N VAL A 293 -0.72 -13.52 -10.97
CA VAL A 293 -1.56 -12.53 -11.64
C VAL A 293 -1.76 -11.31 -10.75
N LEU A 294 -1.67 -10.12 -11.34
CA LEU A 294 -2.06 -8.86 -10.70
C LEU A 294 -3.46 -8.43 -11.17
N LEU A 295 -4.29 -8.02 -10.23
CA LEU A 295 -5.56 -7.34 -10.51
C LEU A 295 -5.38 -5.87 -10.17
N HIS A 296 -5.16 -5.04 -11.19
CA HIS A 296 -5.06 -3.59 -11.04
C HIS A 296 -6.46 -2.98 -10.96
N VAL A 297 -6.93 -2.73 -9.74
CA VAL A 297 -8.26 -2.19 -9.46
C VAL A 297 -8.24 -0.68 -9.59
N ILE A 298 -9.05 -0.16 -10.52
CA ILE A 298 -9.16 1.24 -10.91
C ILE A 298 -10.56 1.74 -10.59
N ASP A 299 -10.69 2.85 -9.90
CA ASP A 299 -11.98 3.50 -9.61
C ASP A 299 -12.45 4.30 -10.83
N LEU A 300 -13.32 3.73 -11.64
CA LEU A 300 -13.83 4.38 -12.85
C LEU A 300 -14.74 5.57 -12.56
N SER A 301 -15.32 5.66 -11.34
CA SER A 301 -16.15 6.80 -10.93
C SER A 301 -15.35 8.07 -10.63
N ASN A 302 -14.02 7.95 -10.44
CA ASN A 302 -13.15 9.09 -10.19
C ASN A 302 -12.75 9.74 -11.53
N PRO A 303 -12.93 11.06 -11.73
CA PRO A 303 -12.51 11.75 -12.96
C PRO A 303 -11.03 11.57 -13.29
N GLU A 304 -10.17 11.45 -12.27
CA GLU A 304 -8.71 11.32 -12.39
C GLU A 304 -8.20 9.87 -12.42
N TRP A 305 -9.07 8.92 -12.75
CA TRP A 305 -8.73 7.50 -12.74
C TRP A 305 -7.50 7.16 -13.61
N GLU A 306 -7.29 7.88 -14.73
CA GLU A 306 -6.12 7.68 -15.60
C GLU A 306 -4.81 8.05 -14.89
N ALA A 307 -4.79 9.22 -14.23
CA ALA A 307 -3.62 9.68 -13.49
C ALA A 307 -3.34 8.78 -12.28
N GLN A 308 -4.39 8.31 -11.58
CA GLN A 308 -4.27 7.36 -10.49
C GLN A 308 -3.74 6.00 -10.97
N ALA A 309 -4.22 5.50 -12.10
CA ALA A 309 -3.75 4.26 -12.70
C ALA A 309 -2.26 4.36 -13.07
N GLU A 310 -1.82 5.48 -13.65
CA GLU A 310 -0.42 5.72 -14.00
C GLU A 310 0.51 5.73 -12.76
N VAL A 311 0.04 6.26 -11.62
CA VAL A 311 0.80 6.20 -10.35
C VAL A 311 1.01 4.76 -9.92
N VAL A 312 -0.02 3.91 -10.03
CA VAL A 312 0.04 2.50 -9.67
C VAL A 312 0.96 1.73 -10.63
N ASP A 313 0.82 1.94 -11.93
CA ASP A 313 1.65 1.30 -12.96
C ASP A 313 3.15 1.60 -12.73
N ARG A 314 3.51 2.86 -12.46
CA ARG A 314 4.89 3.25 -12.11
C ARG A 314 5.42 2.55 -10.86
N LEU A 315 4.57 2.36 -9.85
CA LEU A 315 4.97 1.66 -8.62
C LEU A 315 5.13 0.15 -8.84
N ILE A 316 4.28 -0.48 -9.66
CA ILE A 316 4.44 -1.88 -10.08
C ILE A 316 5.80 -2.07 -10.76
N ASP A 317 6.19 -1.16 -11.66
CA ASP A 317 7.49 -1.17 -12.33
C ASP A 317 8.66 -1.01 -11.34
N GLN A 318 8.57 -0.04 -10.42
CA GLN A 318 9.60 0.20 -9.39
C GLN A 318 9.78 -0.98 -8.43
N LEU A 319 8.73 -1.74 -8.19
CA LEU A 319 8.76 -2.94 -7.36
C LEU A 319 9.30 -4.18 -8.11
N GLY A 320 9.49 -4.08 -9.43
CA GLY A 320 10.01 -5.18 -10.26
C GLY A 320 8.95 -6.21 -10.63
N ALA A 321 7.65 -5.85 -10.55
CA ALA A 321 6.52 -6.71 -10.90
C ALA A 321 5.97 -6.46 -12.33
N ALA A 322 6.68 -5.70 -13.16
CA ALA A 322 6.26 -5.35 -14.54
C ALA A 322 6.05 -6.58 -15.47
N HIS A 323 6.69 -7.70 -15.16
CA HIS A 323 6.59 -8.94 -15.96
C HIS A 323 5.41 -9.82 -15.54
N THR A 324 4.78 -9.53 -14.40
CA THR A 324 3.64 -10.31 -13.92
C THR A 324 2.40 -9.98 -14.77
N PRO A 325 1.66 -10.99 -15.28
CA PRO A 325 0.41 -10.76 -16.00
C PRO A 325 -0.54 -9.87 -15.18
N CYS A 326 -1.06 -8.81 -15.80
CA CYS A 326 -1.90 -7.84 -15.13
C CYS A 326 -3.25 -7.71 -15.84
N ILE A 327 -4.35 -7.82 -15.06
CA ILE A 327 -5.71 -7.53 -15.51
C ILE A 327 -6.08 -6.15 -14.96
N ARG A 328 -6.51 -5.24 -15.84
CA ARG A 328 -7.08 -3.95 -15.43
C ARG A 328 -8.55 -4.13 -15.09
N VAL A 329 -8.87 -3.95 -13.82
CA VAL A 329 -10.21 -4.12 -13.25
C VAL A 329 -10.81 -2.75 -12.99
N PHE A 330 -11.63 -2.27 -13.90
CA PHE A 330 -12.36 -1.02 -13.76
C PHE A 330 -13.57 -1.21 -12.85
N ASN A 331 -13.40 -0.80 -11.60
CA ASN A 331 -14.43 -0.95 -10.56
C ASN A 331 -15.33 0.28 -10.50
N LYS A 332 -16.48 0.12 -9.82
CA LYS A 332 -17.54 1.14 -9.65
C LYS A 332 -18.16 1.56 -11.00
N CYS A 333 -18.25 0.63 -11.95
CA CYS A 333 -18.87 0.87 -13.27
C CYS A 333 -20.35 1.26 -13.16
N ASP A 334 -21.03 0.89 -12.08
CA ASP A 334 -22.40 1.28 -11.75
C ASP A 334 -22.56 2.80 -11.53
N ALA A 335 -21.51 3.50 -11.16
CA ALA A 335 -21.51 4.96 -10.96
C ALA A 335 -20.97 5.74 -12.17
N TYR A 336 -20.48 5.05 -13.21
CA TYR A 336 -19.88 5.68 -14.39
C TYR A 336 -20.90 5.81 -15.53
N LEU A 337 -21.02 7.01 -16.10
CA LEU A 337 -21.99 7.31 -17.17
C LEU A 337 -21.36 7.34 -18.57
N GLY A 338 -20.06 7.10 -18.68
CA GLY A 338 -19.33 7.10 -19.96
C GLY A 338 -19.32 5.75 -20.66
N ILE A 339 -18.53 5.64 -21.72
CA ILE A 339 -18.29 4.40 -22.44
C ILE A 339 -17.31 3.56 -21.61
N LEU A 340 -17.74 2.34 -21.27
CA LEU A 340 -16.90 1.42 -20.49
C LEU A 340 -15.64 1.04 -21.27
N PRO A 341 -14.46 1.03 -20.64
CA PRO A 341 -13.24 0.51 -21.24
C PRO A 341 -13.39 -0.97 -21.62
N HIS A 342 -12.84 -1.35 -22.78
CA HIS A 342 -12.82 -2.74 -23.25
C HIS A 342 -11.52 -3.04 -23.98
N GLY A 343 -11.08 -4.28 -23.91
CA GLY A 343 -9.82 -4.72 -24.51
C GLY A 343 -9.34 -6.04 -23.89
N GLU A 344 -8.18 -6.50 -24.34
CA GLU A 344 -7.56 -7.68 -23.76
C GLU A 344 -7.13 -7.42 -22.29
N ASN A 345 -7.44 -8.33 -21.38
CA ASN A 345 -7.17 -8.19 -19.94
C ASN A 345 -7.80 -6.93 -19.31
N ILE A 346 -8.93 -6.48 -19.83
CA ILE A 346 -9.74 -5.39 -19.26
C ILE A 346 -11.08 -5.95 -18.86
N VAL A 347 -11.47 -5.73 -17.59
CA VAL A 347 -12.78 -6.15 -17.07
C VAL A 347 -13.41 -5.00 -16.31
N CYS A 348 -14.68 -4.69 -16.62
CA CYS A 348 -15.47 -3.70 -15.90
C CYS A 348 -16.35 -4.38 -14.87
N ILE A 349 -16.29 -3.91 -13.61
CA ILE A 349 -17.02 -4.53 -12.50
C ILE A 349 -17.70 -3.49 -11.61
N SER A 350 -18.70 -3.96 -10.87
CA SER A 350 -19.13 -3.32 -9.64
C SER A 350 -18.93 -4.31 -8.49
N ALA A 351 -17.86 -4.10 -7.72
CA ALA A 351 -17.55 -4.96 -6.57
C ALA A 351 -18.68 -4.93 -5.51
N ARG A 352 -19.51 -3.88 -5.52
CA ARG A 352 -20.64 -3.72 -4.60
C ARG A 352 -21.84 -4.60 -4.99
N SER A 353 -22.17 -4.67 -6.28
CA SER A 353 -23.30 -5.46 -6.79
C SER A 353 -22.90 -6.89 -7.19
N GLY A 354 -21.61 -7.15 -7.43
CA GLY A 354 -21.09 -8.38 -7.98
C GLY A 354 -21.16 -8.46 -9.52
N GLU A 355 -21.59 -7.39 -10.19
CA GLU A 355 -21.60 -7.30 -11.65
C GLU A 355 -20.18 -7.42 -12.21
N GLY A 356 -19.99 -8.19 -13.29
CA GLY A 356 -18.67 -8.41 -13.92
C GLY A 356 -17.76 -9.41 -13.18
N ALA A 357 -18.13 -9.89 -11.97
CA ALA A 357 -17.28 -10.80 -11.19
C ALA A 357 -17.06 -12.15 -11.90
N ALA A 358 -18.07 -12.66 -12.63
CA ALA A 358 -17.95 -13.90 -13.41
C ALA A 358 -16.96 -13.72 -14.57
N GLU A 359 -17.01 -12.60 -15.29
CA GLU A 359 -16.09 -12.28 -16.38
C GLU A 359 -14.65 -12.14 -15.87
N LEU A 360 -14.46 -11.48 -14.71
CA LEU A 360 -13.15 -11.39 -14.06
C LEU A 360 -12.60 -12.77 -13.71
N THR A 361 -13.45 -13.65 -13.18
CA THR A 361 -13.07 -15.03 -12.84
C THR A 361 -12.59 -15.80 -14.07
N GLU A 362 -13.30 -15.69 -15.19
CA GLU A 362 -12.92 -16.30 -16.46
C GLU A 362 -11.60 -15.73 -17.01
N CYS A 363 -11.39 -14.41 -16.90
CA CYS A 363 -10.15 -13.77 -17.34
C CYS A 363 -8.94 -14.27 -16.52
N VAL A 364 -9.09 -14.37 -15.20
CA VAL A 364 -8.04 -14.92 -14.31
C VAL A 364 -7.77 -16.38 -14.65
N ARG A 365 -8.82 -17.19 -14.85
CA ARG A 365 -8.71 -18.60 -15.24
C ARG A 365 -7.96 -18.77 -16.56
N ALA A 366 -8.28 -17.95 -17.56
CA ALA A 366 -7.62 -17.99 -18.86
C ALA A 366 -6.12 -17.65 -18.77
N ILE A 367 -5.74 -16.70 -17.93
CA ILE A 367 -4.32 -16.34 -17.73
C ILE A 367 -3.57 -17.45 -16.99
N LEU A 368 -4.15 -18.00 -15.93
CA LEU A 368 -3.53 -19.08 -15.17
C LEU A 368 -3.44 -20.36 -16.02
N GLY A 369 -4.47 -20.65 -16.84
CA GLY A 369 -4.49 -21.81 -17.74
C GLY A 369 -3.50 -21.70 -18.92
N ARG A 370 -3.08 -20.52 -19.31
CA ARG A 370 -2.03 -20.34 -20.36
C ARG A 370 -0.68 -20.91 -19.94
N ALA A 371 -0.43 -21.07 -18.66
CA ALA A 371 0.79 -21.67 -18.14
C ALA A 371 0.70 -23.19 -18.02
N ASP A 372 -0.49 -23.78 -18.21
CA ASP A 372 -0.72 -25.20 -18.06
C ASP A 372 -0.31 -25.96 -19.33
N HIS A 373 0.31 -27.11 -19.16
CA HIS A 373 0.70 -27.99 -20.25
C HIS A 373 -0.41 -29.00 -20.56
N HIS A 374 -1.03 -28.87 -21.75
CA HIS A 374 -1.93 -29.87 -22.30
C HIS A 374 -1.11 -30.96 -22.97
N VAL A 375 -0.99 -32.12 -22.37
CA VAL A 375 -0.11 -33.17 -22.86
C VAL A 375 -0.77 -34.55 -22.73
N THR A 376 -0.34 -35.47 -23.58
CA THR A 376 -0.61 -36.88 -23.42
C THR A 376 0.63 -37.54 -22.78
N LEU A 377 0.41 -38.16 -21.62
CA LEU A 377 1.42 -38.92 -20.91
C LEU A 377 1.25 -40.43 -21.21
N LEU A 378 2.35 -41.19 -21.25
CA LEU A 378 2.33 -42.63 -21.18
C LEU A 378 3.00 -43.06 -19.87
N LEU A 379 2.24 -43.53 -18.91
CA LEU A 379 2.73 -44.07 -17.65
C LEU A 379 2.95 -45.58 -17.74
N PRO A 380 4.17 -46.09 -17.59
CA PRO A 380 4.41 -47.53 -17.46
C PRO A 380 3.65 -48.10 -16.25
N TYR A 381 3.10 -49.29 -16.37
CA TYR A 381 2.35 -49.95 -15.28
C TYR A 381 3.17 -50.09 -13.98
N ALA A 382 4.49 -50.18 -14.08
CA ALA A 382 5.39 -50.18 -12.92
C ALA A 382 5.35 -48.93 -12.09
N GLN A 383 4.79 -47.81 -12.61
CA GLN A 383 4.68 -46.52 -11.96
C GLN A 383 3.22 -46.11 -11.63
N GLY A 384 2.36 -47.08 -11.42
CA GLY A 384 0.94 -46.85 -11.11
C GLY A 384 0.67 -45.94 -9.91
N ALA A 385 1.61 -45.82 -8.96
CA ALA A 385 1.50 -44.85 -7.85
C ALA A 385 1.45 -43.38 -8.33
N LEU A 386 2.02 -43.08 -9.51
CA LEU A 386 1.94 -41.72 -10.08
C LEU A 386 0.56 -41.41 -10.66
N LEU A 387 -0.23 -42.43 -11.03
CA LEU A 387 -1.60 -42.26 -11.50
C LEU A 387 -2.48 -41.63 -10.41
N GLU A 388 -2.36 -42.10 -9.18
CA GLU A 388 -3.09 -41.54 -8.03
C GLU A 388 -2.68 -40.08 -7.77
N THR A 389 -1.40 -39.77 -7.97
CA THR A 389 -0.90 -38.39 -7.86
C THR A 389 -1.47 -37.50 -8.98
N LEU A 390 -1.51 -37.99 -10.23
CA LEU A 390 -2.08 -37.25 -11.36
C LEU A 390 -3.56 -36.96 -11.15
N HIS A 391 -4.35 -37.93 -10.69
CA HIS A 391 -5.77 -37.72 -10.41
C HIS A 391 -6.03 -36.75 -9.23
N ARG A 392 -5.08 -36.64 -8.29
CA ARG A 392 -5.19 -35.74 -7.16
C ARG A 392 -4.69 -34.32 -7.48
N ASP A 393 -3.59 -34.20 -8.23
CA ASP A 393 -2.83 -32.94 -8.36
C ASP A 393 -2.91 -32.33 -9.78
N CYS A 394 -3.53 -33.03 -10.77
CA CYS A 394 -3.68 -32.61 -12.16
C CYS A 394 -5.10 -32.90 -12.66
N ALA A 395 -5.52 -32.18 -13.71
CA ALA A 395 -6.81 -32.46 -14.36
C ALA A 395 -6.62 -33.55 -15.43
N VAL A 396 -7.11 -34.76 -15.16
CA VAL A 396 -7.08 -35.87 -16.11
C VAL A 396 -8.34 -35.80 -16.97
N LEU A 397 -8.16 -35.54 -18.28
CA LEU A 397 -9.27 -35.40 -19.25
C LEU A 397 -9.70 -36.75 -19.80
N HIS A 398 -8.72 -37.61 -20.16
CA HIS A 398 -8.97 -38.94 -20.71
C HIS A 398 -7.93 -39.95 -20.20
N THR A 399 -8.36 -41.22 -20.03
CA THR A 399 -7.51 -42.31 -19.63
C THR A 399 -7.73 -43.51 -20.56
N ASP A 400 -6.67 -44.01 -21.18
CA ASP A 400 -6.69 -45.18 -22.08
C ASP A 400 -5.62 -46.20 -21.62
N TYR A 401 -6.05 -47.45 -21.49
CA TYR A 401 -5.16 -48.54 -21.05
C TYR A 401 -4.64 -49.29 -22.29
N ARG A 402 -3.32 -49.18 -22.51
CA ARG A 402 -2.62 -49.77 -23.66
C ARG A 402 -1.67 -50.90 -23.21
N ASP A 403 -1.21 -51.69 -24.14
CA ASP A 403 -0.28 -52.81 -23.86
C ASP A 403 1.07 -52.34 -23.27
N ASP A 404 1.47 -51.12 -23.60
CA ASP A 404 2.75 -50.50 -23.19
C ASP A 404 2.64 -49.61 -21.95
N GLY A 405 1.39 -49.35 -21.44
CA GLY A 405 1.17 -48.52 -20.28
C GLY A 405 -0.17 -47.86 -20.25
N ILE A 406 -0.38 -46.89 -19.38
CA ILE A 406 -1.59 -46.09 -19.24
C ILE A 406 -1.36 -44.77 -19.96
N ALA A 407 -2.09 -44.52 -21.05
CA ALA A 407 -2.09 -43.24 -21.74
C ALA A 407 -3.09 -42.30 -21.08
N LEU A 408 -2.67 -41.10 -20.74
CA LEU A 408 -3.41 -40.11 -20.01
C LEU A 408 -3.35 -38.76 -20.74
N GLU A 409 -4.49 -38.23 -21.12
CA GLU A 409 -4.58 -36.86 -21.58
C GLU A 409 -4.81 -35.99 -20.36
N VAL A 410 -3.85 -35.09 -20.04
CA VAL A 410 -3.84 -34.36 -18.80
C VAL A 410 -3.46 -32.90 -19.01
N ILE A 411 -3.99 -32.05 -18.14
CA ILE A 411 -3.55 -30.68 -17.97
C ILE A 411 -2.63 -30.65 -16.75
N ILE A 412 -1.36 -30.26 -16.97
CA ILE A 412 -0.33 -30.26 -15.94
C ILE A 412 0.11 -28.83 -15.67
N HIS A 413 -0.02 -28.40 -14.41
CA HIS A 413 0.51 -27.13 -13.98
C HIS A 413 2.04 -27.09 -14.03
N PRO A 414 2.69 -25.93 -14.31
CA PRO A 414 4.14 -25.79 -14.44
C PRO A 414 4.93 -26.37 -13.25
N GLU A 415 4.39 -26.30 -12.05
CA GLU A 415 5.02 -26.84 -10.85
C GLU A 415 5.11 -28.36 -10.83
N GLN A 416 4.19 -29.05 -11.48
CA GLN A 416 4.19 -30.50 -11.58
C GLN A 416 4.93 -30.99 -12.85
N TRP A 417 5.24 -30.05 -13.76
CA TRP A 417 5.82 -30.33 -15.06
C TRP A 417 7.08 -31.19 -14.96
N THR A 418 8.08 -30.78 -14.19
CA THR A 418 9.36 -31.47 -14.01
C THR A 418 9.21 -32.93 -13.56
N ARG A 419 8.09 -33.25 -12.88
CA ARG A 419 7.83 -34.64 -12.40
C ARG A 419 7.30 -35.53 -13.51
N PHE A 420 6.55 -34.94 -14.47
CA PHE A 420 5.83 -35.69 -15.48
C PHE A 420 6.37 -35.51 -16.90
N GLU A 421 7.21 -34.51 -17.17
CA GLU A 421 7.77 -34.18 -18.49
C GLU A 421 8.38 -35.40 -19.21
N ARG A 422 9.03 -36.30 -18.46
CA ARG A 422 9.68 -37.50 -18.99
C ARG A 422 8.69 -38.55 -19.52
N PHE A 423 7.42 -38.44 -19.23
CA PHE A 423 6.37 -39.36 -19.67
C PHE A 423 5.53 -38.79 -20.81
N VAL A 424 5.84 -37.58 -21.26
CA VAL A 424 5.11 -36.93 -22.36
C VAL A 424 5.39 -37.63 -23.67
N ILE A 425 4.34 -38.08 -24.36
CA ILE A 425 4.41 -38.69 -25.69
C ILE A 425 3.83 -37.81 -26.79
N ALA A 426 2.92 -36.90 -26.47
CA ALA A 426 2.38 -35.85 -27.35
C ALA A 426 1.99 -34.65 -26.52
N GLY A 427 2.24 -33.43 -27.00
CA GLY A 427 1.82 -32.15 -26.40
C GLY A 427 1.52 -31.15 -27.49
N GLU A 428 0.59 -30.24 -27.25
CA GLU A 428 0.49 -29.00 -28.02
C GLU A 428 1.61 -28.08 -27.55
N GLU A 429 2.52 -27.70 -28.45
CA GLU A 429 3.43 -26.57 -28.26
C GLU A 429 2.56 -25.31 -28.29
N GLY A 430 2.42 -24.62 -27.13
CA GLY A 430 1.74 -23.36 -26.96
C GLY A 430 2.55 -22.17 -27.43
#